data_0a627970b0a3e835ea6da771062b52d6
#
_entry.id   0a627970b0a3e835ea6da771062b52d6
#
_cell.length_a   1.000
_cell.length_b   1.000
_cell.length_c   1.000
_cell.angle_alpha   90.00
_cell.angle_beta   90.00
_cell.angle_gamma   90.00
#
_symmetry.space_group_name_H-M   'P 1'
#
loop_
_entity.id
_entity.type
_entity.pdbx_description
1 polymer ?
#
loop_
_entity_poly.entity_id
_entity_poly.type
_entity_poly.pdbx_seq_one_letter_code
_entity_poly.pdbx_strand_id
1 'polypeptide(L)'
;SPIYHDEPDSVGIATGVTTVIDAGSTGADDVDDFYQLTRNAATEVYALLNISRVGLIAQNELANMANIDAAAVKQAVQRHPDFIVGLKARMSSSVVGENGITPLARAKAIQQENDDLPLMVHIGNNPPNLDEIADLLSSGDIITHCYNGKPNRILNPAGELRSSITRALHRGVRLDVGHGTASFSFEVARRAIALGILPHTISSDIYCRNRIDGPVRSLALVMSKFLAIGMTLPQ
;
A
#
# COMPACT_ATOMS: atom_id res chain seq x y z
N SER A 1 -4.08 -14.09 3.21
CA SER A 1 -3.26 -14.38 2.02
C SER A 1 -2.32 -15.56 2.27
N PRO A 2 -2.18 -16.51 1.33
CA PRO A 2 -1.25 -17.64 1.49
C PRO A 2 0.22 -17.23 1.37
N ILE A 3 0.51 -16.06 0.80
CA ILE A 3 1.87 -15.59 0.52
C ILE A 3 2.32 -14.56 1.57
N TYR A 4 1.46 -13.59 1.85
CA TYR A 4 1.73 -12.48 2.76
C TYR A 4 0.79 -12.60 3.95
N HIS A 5 1.26 -13.24 5.01
CA HIS A 5 0.49 -13.43 6.25
C HIS A 5 1.41 -13.26 7.46
N ASP A 6 0.84 -12.89 8.58
CA ASP A 6 1.42 -12.96 9.90
C ASP A 6 0.30 -12.86 10.94
N GLU A 7 0.64 -13.11 12.20
CA GLU A 7 -0.28 -12.96 13.31
C GLU A 7 -0.28 -11.49 13.78
N PRO A 8 -1.45 -10.85 13.90
CA PRO A 8 -1.54 -9.43 14.23
C PRO A 8 -0.84 -9.10 15.55
N ASP A 9 -0.93 -9.93 16.57
CA ASP A 9 -0.29 -9.68 17.86
C ASP A 9 1.24 -9.81 17.80
N SER A 10 1.77 -10.64 16.89
CA SER A 10 3.21 -10.78 16.69
C SER A 10 3.84 -9.57 16.01
N VAL A 11 3.10 -8.91 15.11
CA VAL A 11 3.57 -7.71 14.39
C VAL A 11 3.11 -6.41 15.06
N GLY A 12 2.07 -6.49 15.87
CA GLY A 12 1.42 -5.41 16.59
C GLY A 12 1.91 -5.27 18.03
N ILE A 13 1.05 -5.63 18.98
CA ILE A 13 1.25 -5.35 20.40
C ILE A 13 2.58 -5.91 20.96
N ALA A 14 3.04 -7.06 20.49
CA ALA A 14 4.32 -7.64 20.89
C ALA A 14 5.53 -6.76 20.50
N THR A 15 5.36 -5.84 19.58
CA THR A 15 6.42 -4.92 19.11
C THR A 15 6.14 -3.45 19.44
N GLY A 16 5.12 -3.19 20.28
CA GLY A 16 4.73 -1.85 20.70
C GLY A 16 3.80 -1.11 19.73
N VAL A 17 3.17 -1.82 18.79
CA VAL A 17 2.20 -1.29 17.83
C VAL A 17 0.80 -1.74 18.24
N THR A 18 -0.07 -0.81 18.60
CA THR A 18 -1.42 -1.12 19.13
C THR A 18 -2.46 -1.33 18.02
N THR A 19 -2.23 -0.77 16.85
CA THR A 19 -3.15 -0.80 15.70
C THR A 19 -2.40 -1.12 14.42
N VAL A 20 -2.93 -2.06 13.62
CA VAL A 20 -2.39 -2.42 12.31
C VAL A 20 -3.47 -2.33 11.24
N ILE A 21 -3.07 -2.02 10.02
CA ILE A 21 -3.96 -1.99 8.85
C ILE A 21 -3.43 -3.00 7.83
N ASP A 22 -4.23 -4.03 7.52
CA ASP A 22 -3.94 -4.93 6.40
C ASP A 22 -4.03 -4.15 5.08
N ALA A 23 -2.97 -4.22 4.29
CA ALA A 23 -2.87 -3.44 3.06
C ALA A 23 -3.30 -4.27 1.83
N GLY A 24 -4.49 -4.85 1.88
CA GLY A 24 -5.14 -5.49 0.74
C GLY A 24 -4.78 -6.95 0.55
N SER A 25 -4.48 -7.70 1.62
CA SER A 25 -4.31 -9.15 1.52
C SER A 25 -5.65 -9.85 1.27
N THR A 26 -6.76 -9.25 1.70
CA THR A 26 -8.13 -9.75 1.53
C THR A 26 -8.89 -8.97 0.47
N GLY A 27 -9.80 -9.63 -0.22
CA GLY A 27 -10.77 -9.07 -1.15
C GLY A 27 -12.20 -9.33 -0.69
N ALA A 28 -13.18 -8.98 -1.51
CA ALA A 28 -14.60 -9.07 -1.13
C ALA A 28 -15.08 -10.52 -0.88
N ASP A 29 -14.39 -11.53 -1.44
CA ASP A 29 -14.77 -12.94 -1.31
C ASP A 29 -14.42 -13.54 0.05
N ASP A 30 -13.37 -13.03 0.73
CA ASP A 30 -12.85 -13.59 1.97
C ASP A 30 -12.76 -12.59 3.13
N VAL A 31 -13.24 -11.36 2.95
CA VAL A 31 -13.16 -10.32 3.99
C VAL A 31 -13.97 -10.68 5.24
N ASP A 32 -15.08 -11.38 5.11
CA ASP A 32 -15.91 -11.79 6.26
C ASP A 32 -15.13 -12.77 7.16
N ASP A 33 -14.46 -13.77 6.56
CA ASP A 33 -13.59 -14.70 7.29
C ASP A 33 -12.39 -13.99 7.89
N PHE A 34 -11.76 -13.08 7.14
CA PHE A 34 -10.65 -12.29 7.63
C PHE A 34 -11.05 -11.44 8.83
N TYR A 35 -12.18 -10.76 8.78
CA TYR A 35 -12.72 -10.01 9.91
C TYR A 35 -12.89 -10.89 11.15
N GLN A 36 -13.47 -12.10 11.01
CA GLN A 36 -13.63 -13.01 12.14
C GLN A 36 -12.30 -13.45 12.75
N LEU A 37 -11.28 -13.72 11.92
CA LEU A 37 -9.94 -14.11 12.38
C LEU A 37 -9.27 -13.01 13.23
N THR A 38 -9.55 -11.75 12.95
CA THR A 38 -8.94 -10.62 13.69
C THR A 38 -9.63 -10.27 15.00
N ARG A 39 -10.85 -10.76 15.23
CA ARG A 39 -11.69 -10.40 16.40
C ARG A 39 -11.10 -10.74 17.77
N ASN A 40 -10.22 -11.74 17.84
CA ASN A 40 -9.61 -12.20 19.08
C ASN A 40 -8.19 -11.64 19.29
N ALA A 41 -7.67 -10.82 18.37
CA ALA A 41 -6.38 -10.19 18.50
C ALA A 41 -6.43 -9.11 19.60
N ALA A 42 -5.35 -8.99 20.37
CA ALA A 42 -5.15 -7.86 21.29
C ALA A 42 -4.74 -6.59 20.54
N THR A 43 -4.14 -6.73 19.38
CA THR A 43 -3.84 -5.64 18.44
C THR A 43 -5.11 -5.29 17.66
N GLU A 44 -5.44 -4.01 17.61
CA GLU A 44 -6.56 -3.53 16.79
C GLU A 44 -6.22 -3.68 15.30
N VAL A 45 -7.15 -4.26 14.52
CA VAL A 45 -6.91 -4.55 13.10
C VAL A 45 -7.98 -3.89 12.25
N TYR A 46 -7.54 -3.17 11.22
CA TYR A 46 -8.34 -2.64 10.13
C TYR A 46 -7.87 -3.20 8.78
N ALA A 47 -8.61 -2.94 7.72
CA ALA A 47 -8.27 -3.38 6.37
C ALA A 47 -8.44 -2.29 5.32
N LEU A 48 -7.50 -2.24 4.37
CA LEU A 48 -7.71 -1.68 3.05
C LEU A 48 -8.15 -2.82 2.13
N LEU A 49 -9.40 -2.81 1.68
CA LEU A 49 -9.93 -3.91 0.88
C LEU A 49 -9.29 -3.91 -0.52
N ASN A 50 -8.75 -5.05 -0.96
CA ASN A 50 -8.25 -5.19 -2.32
C ASN A 50 -9.41 -5.01 -3.32
N ILE A 51 -9.21 -4.23 -4.38
CA ILE A 51 -10.19 -4.07 -5.46
C ILE A 51 -10.45 -5.36 -6.24
N SER A 52 -9.49 -6.30 -6.22
CA SER A 52 -9.72 -7.66 -6.67
C SER A 52 -10.50 -8.42 -5.61
N ARG A 53 -11.68 -8.96 -5.98
CA ARG A 53 -12.54 -9.72 -5.08
C ARG A 53 -11.85 -10.91 -4.41
N VAL A 54 -10.84 -11.49 -5.09
CA VAL A 54 -10.08 -12.64 -4.60
C VAL A 54 -8.90 -12.26 -3.68
N GLY A 55 -8.59 -10.98 -3.51
CA GLY A 55 -7.46 -10.54 -2.71
C GLY A 55 -6.11 -11.08 -3.23
N LEU A 56 -5.13 -11.20 -2.33
CA LEU A 56 -3.77 -11.67 -2.63
C LEU A 56 -3.66 -13.22 -2.52
N ILE A 57 -4.42 -13.96 -3.33
CA ILE A 57 -4.25 -15.41 -3.45
C ILE A 57 -3.08 -15.77 -4.40
N ALA A 58 -2.75 -14.87 -5.32
CA ALA A 58 -1.61 -14.93 -6.24
C ALA A 58 -1.06 -13.52 -6.46
N GLN A 59 0.10 -13.41 -7.12
CA GLN A 59 0.74 -12.11 -7.34
C GLN A 59 0.22 -11.34 -8.58
N ASN A 60 -0.74 -11.88 -9.30
CA ASN A 60 -1.30 -11.33 -10.52
C ASN A 60 -2.83 -11.09 -10.42
N GLU A 61 -3.29 -10.71 -9.26
CA GLU A 61 -4.71 -10.60 -8.93
C GLU A 61 -5.49 -9.61 -9.80
N LEU A 62 -4.82 -8.66 -10.45
CA LEU A 62 -5.43 -7.69 -11.37
C LEU A 62 -5.21 -8.03 -12.86
N ALA A 63 -4.58 -9.16 -13.17
CA ALA A 63 -4.44 -9.61 -14.56
C ALA A 63 -5.78 -10.09 -15.16
N ASN A 64 -6.70 -10.57 -14.32
CA ASN A 64 -8.06 -10.89 -14.74
C ASN A 64 -9.02 -9.78 -14.30
N MET A 65 -9.49 -8.96 -15.25
CA MET A 65 -10.41 -7.86 -15.00
C MET A 65 -11.77 -8.30 -14.43
N ALA A 66 -12.17 -9.56 -14.60
CA ALA A 66 -13.38 -10.10 -13.99
C ALA A 66 -13.30 -10.21 -12.45
N ASN A 67 -12.08 -10.18 -11.89
CA ASN A 67 -11.89 -10.14 -10.45
C ASN A 67 -12.17 -8.74 -9.85
N ILE A 68 -12.30 -7.69 -10.65
CA ILE A 68 -12.65 -6.35 -10.19
C ILE A 68 -14.17 -6.19 -10.26
N ASP A 69 -14.83 -6.48 -9.16
CA ASP A 69 -16.29 -6.48 -9.02
C ASP A 69 -16.73 -5.35 -8.08
N ALA A 70 -17.23 -4.25 -8.66
CA ALA A 70 -17.65 -3.07 -7.91
C ALA A 70 -18.81 -3.37 -6.93
N ALA A 71 -19.75 -4.24 -7.34
CA ALA A 71 -20.88 -4.60 -6.48
C ALA A 71 -20.43 -5.42 -5.27
N ALA A 72 -19.49 -6.36 -5.46
CA ALA A 72 -18.92 -7.15 -4.37
C ALA A 72 -18.14 -6.27 -3.39
N VAL A 73 -17.32 -5.34 -3.89
CA VAL A 73 -16.59 -4.37 -3.05
C VAL A 73 -17.56 -3.52 -2.24
N LYS A 74 -18.60 -2.95 -2.88
CA LYS A 74 -19.61 -2.13 -2.19
C LYS A 74 -20.33 -2.88 -1.09
N GLN A 75 -20.74 -4.12 -1.35
CA GLN A 75 -21.38 -4.97 -0.35
C GLN A 75 -20.43 -5.28 0.83
N ALA A 76 -19.16 -5.55 0.57
CA ALA A 76 -18.17 -5.80 1.61
C ALA A 76 -17.97 -4.56 2.51
N VAL A 77 -17.82 -3.37 1.93
CA VAL A 77 -17.71 -2.10 2.67
C VAL A 77 -18.96 -1.86 3.53
N GLN A 78 -20.16 -2.10 2.99
CA GLN A 78 -21.41 -1.94 3.75
C GLN A 78 -21.57 -2.93 4.90
N ARG A 79 -21.03 -4.17 4.77
CA ARG A 79 -21.04 -5.15 5.86
C ARG A 79 -20.05 -4.84 6.97
N HIS A 80 -18.94 -4.18 6.65
CA HIS A 80 -17.84 -3.92 7.59
C HIS A 80 -17.37 -2.46 7.58
N PRO A 81 -18.28 -1.47 7.81
CA PRO A 81 -17.97 -0.05 7.67
C PRO A 81 -16.94 0.46 8.70
N ASP A 82 -16.87 -0.19 9.88
CA ASP A 82 -15.92 0.16 10.95
C ASP A 82 -14.60 -0.59 10.85
N PHE A 83 -14.47 -1.53 9.90
CA PHE A 83 -13.28 -2.36 9.71
C PHE A 83 -12.55 -2.03 8.42
N ILE A 84 -13.28 -1.82 7.32
CA ILE A 84 -12.71 -1.44 6.03
C ILE A 84 -12.54 0.08 6.01
N VAL A 85 -11.29 0.53 6.12
CA VAL A 85 -10.94 1.96 6.21
C VAL A 85 -10.42 2.55 4.90
N GLY A 86 -10.43 1.77 3.82
CA GLY A 86 -9.99 2.20 2.49
C GLY A 86 -9.91 1.04 1.51
N LEU A 87 -9.41 1.35 0.32
CA LEU A 87 -9.23 0.41 -0.78
C LEU A 87 -7.75 0.22 -1.13
N LYS A 88 -7.42 -0.90 -1.77
CA LYS A 88 -6.05 -1.21 -2.22
C LYS A 88 -6.04 -1.63 -3.69
N ALA A 89 -5.10 -1.05 -4.45
CA ALA A 89 -4.75 -1.49 -5.80
C ALA A 89 -3.23 -1.67 -5.94
N ARG A 90 -2.77 -2.76 -6.54
CA ARG A 90 -1.35 -2.99 -6.81
C ARG A 90 -1.04 -2.75 -8.28
N MET A 91 -0.36 -1.63 -8.58
CA MET A 91 -0.07 -1.19 -9.94
C MET A 91 1.38 -1.49 -10.33
N SER A 92 1.64 -2.75 -10.66
CA SER A 92 2.94 -3.23 -11.15
C SER A 92 2.72 -4.24 -12.27
N SER A 93 3.62 -4.32 -13.23
CA SER A 93 3.47 -5.16 -14.43
C SER A 93 3.17 -6.63 -14.13
N SER A 94 3.78 -7.19 -13.10
CA SER A 94 3.52 -8.57 -12.65
C SER A 94 2.12 -8.77 -12.08
N VAL A 95 1.44 -7.69 -11.68
CA VAL A 95 0.11 -7.73 -11.05
C VAL A 95 -0.99 -7.50 -12.06
N VAL A 96 -0.82 -6.46 -12.91
CA VAL A 96 -1.85 -6.04 -13.87
C VAL A 96 -1.80 -6.82 -15.18
N GLY A 97 -0.70 -7.52 -15.48
CA GLY A 97 -0.50 -8.19 -16.76
C GLY A 97 -0.63 -7.19 -17.92
N GLU A 98 -1.41 -7.56 -18.94
CA GLU A 98 -1.64 -6.74 -20.14
C GLU A 98 -2.66 -5.60 -19.94
N ASN A 99 -3.27 -5.50 -18.74
CA ASN A 99 -4.34 -4.52 -18.48
C ASN A 99 -3.83 -3.08 -18.28
N GLY A 100 -2.51 -2.89 -18.13
CA GLY A 100 -1.90 -1.56 -17.98
C GLY A 100 -2.54 -0.74 -16.86
N ILE A 101 -3.02 0.46 -17.19
CA ILE A 101 -3.62 1.40 -16.21
C ILE A 101 -5.10 1.10 -15.91
N THR A 102 -5.76 0.26 -16.71
CA THR A 102 -7.22 0.01 -16.61
C THR A 102 -7.70 -0.42 -15.22
N PRO A 103 -6.98 -1.31 -14.47
CA PRO A 103 -7.38 -1.66 -13.11
C PRO A 103 -7.46 -0.46 -12.17
N LEU A 104 -6.56 0.53 -12.31
CA LEU A 104 -6.59 1.74 -11.48
C LEU A 104 -7.77 2.64 -11.84
N ALA A 105 -8.09 2.80 -13.13
CA ALA A 105 -9.27 3.54 -13.55
C ALA A 105 -10.57 2.92 -12.97
N ARG A 106 -10.65 1.57 -12.94
CA ARG A 106 -11.74 0.83 -12.28
C ARG A 106 -11.75 1.08 -10.77
N ALA A 107 -10.57 1.06 -10.11
CA ALA A 107 -10.45 1.34 -8.68
C ALA A 107 -10.97 2.73 -8.33
N LYS A 108 -10.66 3.74 -9.15
CA LYS A 108 -11.16 5.11 -8.96
C LYS A 108 -12.69 5.21 -9.10
N ALA A 109 -13.29 4.49 -10.05
CA ALA A 109 -14.75 4.42 -10.16
C ALA A 109 -15.38 3.74 -8.93
N ILE A 110 -14.80 2.62 -8.47
CA ILE A 110 -15.24 1.94 -7.24
C ILE A 110 -15.11 2.85 -6.01
N GLN A 111 -14.04 3.61 -5.91
CA GLN A 111 -13.82 4.57 -4.83
C GLN A 111 -14.96 5.60 -4.74
N GLN A 112 -15.34 6.19 -5.88
CA GLN A 112 -16.45 7.16 -5.96
C GLN A 112 -17.79 6.56 -5.52
N GLU A 113 -18.00 5.27 -5.77
CA GLU A 113 -19.20 4.55 -5.36
C GLU A 113 -19.22 4.17 -3.86
N ASN A 114 -18.09 4.38 -3.16
CA ASN A 114 -17.88 4.05 -1.76
C ASN A 114 -17.39 5.27 -0.95
N ASP A 115 -18.11 6.40 -1.09
CA ASP A 115 -17.91 7.64 -0.32
C ASP A 115 -16.45 8.16 -0.33
N ASP A 116 -15.78 8.00 -1.47
CA ASP A 116 -14.38 8.41 -1.68
C ASP A 116 -13.40 7.87 -0.61
N LEU A 117 -13.60 6.62 -0.17
CA LEU A 117 -12.67 5.94 0.73
C LEU A 117 -11.23 6.07 0.23
N PRO A 118 -10.23 6.29 1.10
CA PRO A 118 -8.84 6.38 0.68
C PRO A 118 -8.40 5.18 -0.16
N LEU A 119 -7.77 5.43 -1.31
CA LEU A 119 -7.20 4.37 -2.15
C LEU A 119 -5.68 4.35 -2.00
N MET A 120 -5.13 3.26 -1.45
CA MET A 120 -3.69 3.03 -1.42
C MET A 120 -3.23 2.27 -2.66
N VAL A 121 -2.24 2.83 -3.35
CA VAL A 121 -1.68 2.25 -4.58
C VAL A 121 -0.24 1.80 -4.34
N HIS A 122 0.03 0.51 -4.57
CA HIS A 122 1.38 -0.05 -4.66
C HIS A 122 2.00 0.30 -6.00
N ILE A 123 3.22 0.82 -6.01
CA ILE A 123 4.02 1.10 -7.20
C ILE A 123 5.29 0.24 -7.23
N GLY A 124 5.79 -0.07 -8.42
CA GLY A 124 7.00 -0.91 -8.54
C GLY A 124 7.55 -0.96 -9.96
N ASN A 125 7.20 -1.99 -10.72
CA ASN A 125 7.63 -2.16 -12.11
C ASN A 125 6.57 -1.61 -13.07
N ASN A 126 7.01 -0.99 -14.17
CA ASN A 126 6.14 -0.59 -15.27
C ASN A 126 6.04 -1.70 -16.33
N PRO A 127 4.99 -1.72 -17.18
CA PRO A 127 3.79 -0.90 -17.10
C PRO A 127 2.88 -1.21 -15.90
N PRO A 128 1.94 -0.31 -15.53
CA PRO A 128 1.74 1.05 -16.05
C PRO A 128 2.84 2.00 -15.57
N ASN A 129 3.02 3.14 -16.25
CA ASN A 129 3.99 4.15 -15.86
C ASN A 129 3.52 4.89 -14.60
N LEU A 130 4.45 5.25 -13.71
CA LEU A 130 4.14 6.00 -12.49
C LEU A 130 3.46 7.36 -12.79
N ASP A 131 3.80 7.99 -13.90
CA ASP A 131 3.20 9.27 -14.27
C ASP A 131 1.70 9.12 -14.56
N GLU A 132 1.30 8.04 -15.27
CA GLU A 132 -0.10 7.70 -15.51
C GLU A 132 -0.84 7.36 -14.21
N ILE A 133 -0.19 6.61 -13.32
CA ILE A 133 -0.74 6.28 -11.99
C ILE A 133 -0.97 7.55 -11.19
N ALA A 134 0.04 8.41 -11.08
CA ALA A 134 -0.02 9.63 -10.28
C ALA A 134 -1.09 10.61 -10.79
N ASP A 135 -1.28 10.71 -12.11
CA ASP A 135 -2.25 11.62 -12.70
C ASP A 135 -3.72 11.19 -12.47
N LEU A 136 -3.99 9.91 -12.18
CA LEU A 136 -5.32 9.42 -11.79
C LEU A 136 -5.66 9.60 -10.31
N LEU A 137 -4.65 9.81 -9.46
CA LEU A 137 -4.88 9.90 -8.01
C LEU A 137 -5.39 11.28 -7.60
N SER A 138 -6.23 11.29 -6.57
CA SER A 138 -6.89 12.47 -5.99
C SER A 138 -6.53 12.68 -4.52
N SER A 139 -7.03 13.75 -3.93
CA SER A 139 -6.82 14.06 -2.51
C SER A 139 -7.20 12.89 -1.61
N GLY A 140 -6.35 12.55 -0.65
CA GLY A 140 -6.54 11.44 0.28
C GLY A 140 -6.02 10.10 -0.22
N ASP A 141 -5.76 9.94 -1.52
CA ASP A 141 -5.12 8.72 -2.05
C ASP A 141 -3.66 8.61 -1.59
N ILE A 142 -3.15 7.39 -1.53
CA ILE A 142 -1.84 7.08 -0.96
C ILE A 142 -0.99 6.32 -1.99
N ILE A 143 0.21 6.81 -2.24
CA ILE A 143 1.25 6.07 -2.97
C ILE A 143 2.14 5.39 -1.94
N THR A 144 2.04 4.06 -1.81
CA THR A 144 2.95 3.29 -0.95
C THR A 144 4.17 2.81 -1.73
N HIS A 145 5.23 2.45 -1.01
CA HIS A 145 6.56 2.14 -1.55
C HIS A 145 7.22 3.35 -2.23
N CYS A 146 6.96 4.54 -1.71
CA CYS A 146 7.44 5.78 -2.34
C CYS A 146 8.97 5.83 -2.51
N TYR A 147 9.72 5.15 -1.66
CA TYR A 147 11.18 5.08 -1.73
C TYR A 147 11.71 3.77 -2.32
N ASN A 148 10.93 3.12 -3.18
CA ASN A 148 11.43 1.93 -3.88
C ASN A 148 12.55 2.29 -4.89
N GLY A 149 13.42 1.31 -5.17
CA GLY A 149 14.53 1.45 -6.13
C GLY A 149 14.18 0.99 -7.55
N LYS A 150 12.92 0.61 -7.82
CA LYS A 150 12.45 0.06 -9.11
C LYS A 150 12.22 1.18 -10.13
N PRO A 151 11.91 0.85 -11.40
CA PRO A 151 11.68 1.86 -12.46
C PRO A 151 10.60 2.89 -12.12
N ASN A 152 9.49 2.47 -11.46
CA ASN A 152 8.42 3.35 -11.00
C ASN A 152 8.71 3.98 -9.62
N ARG A 153 9.91 4.49 -9.42
CA ARG A 153 10.27 5.31 -8.24
C ARG A 153 9.86 6.76 -8.45
N ILE A 154 9.65 7.48 -7.34
CA ILE A 154 9.23 8.89 -7.36
C ILE A 154 10.28 9.84 -7.93
N LEU A 155 11.56 9.43 -7.95
CA LEU A 155 12.66 10.21 -8.54
C LEU A 155 12.88 9.79 -10.00
N ASN A 156 13.14 10.79 -10.85
CA ASN A 156 13.55 10.59 -12.24
C ASN A 156 15.03 10.09 -12.30
N PRO A 157 15.55 9.73 -13.50
CA PRO A 157 16.97 9.32 -13.64
C PRO A 157 18.00 10.38 -13.22
N ALA A 158 17.63 11.67 -13.22
CA ALA A 158 18.49 12.76 -12.74
C ALA A 158 18.48 12.90 -11.21
N GLY A 159 17.66 12.08 -10.51
CA GLY A 159 17.53 12.14 -9.06
C GLY A 159 16.66 13.30 -8.56
N GLU A 160 15.78 13.82 -9.39
CA GLU A 160 14.80 14.87 -9.08
C GLU A 160 13.42 14.28 -8.91
N LEU A 161 12.54 14.96 -8.15
CA LEU A 161 11.14 14.55 -8.03
C LEU A 161 10.43 14.64 -9.39
N ARG A 162 9.72 13.58 -9.78
CA ARG A 162 8.92 13.60 -11.02
C ARG A 162 7.84 14.68 -10.94
N SER A 163 7.63 15.39 -12.03
CA SER A 163 6.60 16.45 -12.10
C SER A 163 5.18 15.91 -11.86
N SER A 164 4.88 14.69 -12.26
CA SER A 164 3.62 14.01 -11.98
C SER A 164 3.40 13.81 -10.48
N ILE A 165 4.45 13.43 -9.74
CA ILE A 165 4.40 13.30 -8.27
C ILE A 165 4.23 14.67 -7.62
N THR A 166 4.93 15.70 -8.09
CA THR A 166 4.73 17.08 -7.61
C THR A 166 3.27 17.50 -7.76
N ARG A 167 2.66 17.27 -8.93
CA ARG A 167 1.23 17.57 -9.15
C ARG A 167 0.32 16.75 -8.25
N ALA A 168 0.62 15.46 -8.04
CA ALA A 168 -0.15 14.59 -7.17
C ALA A 168 -0.12 15.08 -5.71
N LEU A 169 1.06 15.44 -5.19
CA LEU A 169 1.22 16.01 -3.85
C LEU A 169 0.44 17.32 -3.68
N HIS A 170 0.46 18.21 -4.68
CA HIS A 170 -0.32 19.45 -4.66
C HIS A 170 -1.84 19.20 -4.66
N ARG A 171 -2.31 18.08 -5.22
CA ARG A 171 -3.71 17.65 -5.14
C ARG A 171 -4.07 17.01 -3.79
N GLY A 172 -3.10 16.74 -2.91
CA GLY A 172 -3.34 16.12 -1.61
C GLY A 172 -3.14 14.60 -1.59
N VAL A 173 -2.48 14.03 -2.61
CA VAL A 173 -2.00 12.63 -2.57
C VAL A 173 -0.90 12.51 -1.54
N ARG A 174 -0.88 11.41 -0.80
CA ARG A 174 0.07 11.16 0.29
C ARG A 174 1.11 10.12 -0.11
N LEU A 175 2.33 10.26 0.45
CA LEU A 175 3.40 9.28 0.29
C LEU A 175 3.51 8.42 1.53
N ASP A 176 3.59 7.12 1.33
CA ASP A 176 3.81 6.13 2.38
C ASP A 176 5.06 5.29 2.07
N VAL A 177 5.82 4.94 3.10
CA VAL A 177 7.07 4.20 2.92
C VAL A 177 6.83 2.78 2.43
N GLY A 178 5.97 2.01 3.10
CA GLY A 178 5.74 0.62 2.76
C GLY A 178 7.05 -0.16 2.60
N HIS A 179 7.88 -0.26 3.64
CA HIS A 179 9.27 -0.71 3.51
C HIS A 179 9.42 -2.03 2.76
N GLY A 180 8.69 -3.08 3.16
CA GLY A 180 8.70 -4.40 2.55
C GLY A 180 10.09 -5.03 2.41
N THR A 181 10.17 -6.09 1.62
CA THR A 181 11.45 -6.80 1.37
C THR A 181 12.25 -6.15 0.25
N ALA A 182 11.60 -5.80 -0.86
CA ALA A 182 12.22 -5.30 -2.09
C ALA A 182 11.63 -3.96 -2.56
N SER A 183 10.93 -3.26 -1.67
CA SER A 183 10.20 -2.02 -1.99
C SER A 183 10.82 -0.79 -1.32
N PHE A 184 12.04 -0.90 -0.83
CA PHE A 184 12.79 0.19 -0.21
C PHE A 184 14.22 0.26 -0.74
N SER A 185 14.71 1.48 -0.99
CA SER A 185 16.08 1.79 -1.37
C SER A 185 16.62 2.91 -0.49
N PHE A 186 17.70 2.66 0.22
CA PHE A 186 18.42 3.69 1.00
C PHE A 186 18.90 4.85 0.13
N GLU A 187 19.32 4.57 -1.10
CA GLU A 187 19.75 5.60 -2.04
C GLU A 187 18.62 6.57 -2.37
N VAL A 188 17.46 6.02 -2.77
CA VAL A 188 16.26 6.81 -3.09
C VAL A 188 15.77 7.59 -1.86
N ALA A 189 15.70 6.94 -0.70
CA ALA A 189 15.27 7.58 0.55
C ALA A 189 16.17 8.75 0.94
N ARG A 190 17.50 8.56 0.98
CA ARG A 190 18.45 9.63 1.29
C ARG A 190 18.35 10.79 0.31
N ARG A 191 18.23 10.50 -0.99
CA ARG A 191 18.11 11.54 -2.01
C ARG A 191 16.81 12.31 -1.86
N ALA A 192 15.69 11.62 -1.64
CA ALA A 192 14.38 12.26 -1.44
C ALA A 192 14.37 13.14 -0.18
N ILE A 193 14.86 12.63 0.95
CA ILE A 193 14.96 13.39 2.22
C ILE A 193 15.84 14.63 2.04
N ALA A 194 16.98 14.50 1.36
CA ALA A 194 17.87 15.65 1.08
C ALA A 194 17.21 16.71 0.20
N LEU A 195 16.21 16.35 -0.59
CA LEU A 195 15.39 17.28 -1.38
C LEU A 195 14.17 17.81 -0.60
N GLY A 196 14.02 17.45 0.68
CA GLY A 196 12.87 17.84 1.49
C GLY A 196 11.59 17.05 1.19
N ILE A 197 11.70 15.94 0.44
CA ILE A 197 10.57 15.07 0.09
C ILE A 197 10.43 14.01 1.19
N LEU A 198 9.63 14.33 2.21
CA LEU A 198 9.37 13.45 3.32
C LEU A 198 8.10 12.61 3.08
N PRO A 199 8.03 11.37 3.59
CA PRO A 199 6.80 10.60 3.55
C PRO A 199 5.80 11.16 4.56
N HIS A 200 4.51 10.95 4.31
CA HIS A 200 3.45 11.29 5.26
C HIS A 200 3.32 10.22 6.35
N THR A 201 3.66 8.98 5.99
CA THR A 201 3.63 7.83 6.91
C THR A 201 4.83 6.92 6.69
N ILE A 202 5.32 6.32 7.78
CA ILE A 202 6.32 5.25 7.76
C ILE A 202 5.59 3.95 8.10
N SER A 203 5.35 3.12 7.10
CA SER A 203 4.76 1.80 7.27
C SER A 203 5.76 0.68 6.96
N SER A 204 5.49 -0.51 7.46
CA SER A 204 6.45 -1.60 7.46
C SER A 204 6.31 -2.55 6.27
N ASP A 205 5.10 -2.74 5.75
CA ASP A 205 4.78 -3.85 4.81
C ASP A 205 5.30 -5.19 5.35
N ILE A 206 5.04 -5.44 6.66
CA ILE A 206 5.55 -6.60 7.40
C ILE A 206 4.68 -7.82 7.13
N TYR A 207 5.32 -8.97 7.00
CA TYR A 207 4.71 -10.29 6.98
C TYR A 207 5.72 -11.32 7.52
N CYS A 208 5.28 -12.53 7.84
CA CYS A 208 6.05 -13.54 8.57
C CYS A 208 7.49 -13.67 8.05
N ARG A 209 7.69 -13.85 6.74
CA ARG A 209 9.03 -14.07 6.16
C ARG A 209 9.95 -12.86 6.34
N ASN A 210 9.49 -11.62 6.12
CA ASN A 210 10.36 -10.46 6.26
C ASN A 210 10.51 -9.98 7.72
N ARG A 211 9.64 -10.45 8.61
CA ARG A 211 9.79 -10.30 10.05
C ARG A 211 10.88 -11.22 10.61
N ILE A 212 10.92 -12.48 10.18
CA ILE A 212 11.85 -13.50 10.73
C ILE A 212 13.22 -13.40 10.07
N ASP A 213 13.29 -13.47 8.73
CA ASP A 213 14.54 -13.59 7.98
C ASP A 213 14.87 -12.36 7.14
N GLY A 214 13.94 -11.42 7.03
CA GLY A 214 14.05 -10.28 6.14
C GLY A 214 14.46 -8.99 6.84
N PRO A 215 14.44 -7.88 6.09
CA PRO A 215 14.96 -6.59 6.53
C PRO A 215 13.98 -5.80 7.40
N VAL A 216 12.72 -6.24 7.58
CA VAL A 216 11.68 -5.43 8.23
C VAL A 216 11.69 -5.61 9.74
N ARG A 217 11.54 -6.84 10.23
CA ARG A 217 11.54 -7.28 11.63
C ARG A 217 10.48 -6.61 12.52
N SER A 218 10.40 -5.28 12.54
CA SER A 218 9.38 -4.51 13.30
C SER A 218 9.26 -3.09 12.75
N LEU A 219 8.16 -2.40 13.06
CA LEU A 219 8.00 -0.99 12.71
C LEU A 219 9.08 -0.12 13.38
N ALA A 220 9.44 -0.41 14.64
CA ALA A 220 10.49 0.32 15.37
C ALA A 220 11.85 0.22 14.65
N LEU A 221 12.20 -0.95 14.09
CA LEU A 221 13.42 -1.08 13.30
C LEU A 221 13.32 -0.29 11.99
N VAL A 222 12.18 -0.29 11.33
CA VAL A 222 11.97 0.53 10.11
C VAL A 222 12.16 2.01 10.44
N MET A 223 11.54 2.52 11.51
CA MET A 223 11.69 3.91 11.97
C MET A 223 13.16 4.25 12.29
N SER A 224 13.88 3.33 12.94
CA SER A 224 15.31 3.51 13.25
C SER A 224 16.17 3.72 12.01
N LYS A 225 15.81 3.10 10.88
CA LYS A 225 16.51 3.33 9.59
C LYS A 225 16.35 4.77 9.12
N PHE A 226 15.16 5.36 9.31
CA PHE A 226 14.89 6.75 8.94
C PHE A 226 15.67 7.74 9.80
N LEU A 227 15.79 7.48 11.11
CA LEU A 227 16.68 8.25 11.99
C LEU A 227 18.14 8.15 11.52
N ALA A 228 18.60 6.95 11.14
CA ALA A 228 19.97 6.72 10.66
C ALA A 228 20.28 7.41 9.31
N ILE A 229 19.27 7.77 8.52
CA ILE A 229 19.44 8.48 7.24
C ILE A 229 19.07 9.96 7.30
N GLY A 230 18.86 10.50 8.51
CA GLY A 230 18.78 11.93 8.76
C GLY A 230 17.41 12.52 9.04
N MET A 231 16.35 11.71 9.16
CA MET A 231 15.09 12.20 9.71
C MET A 231 15.21 12.42 11.21
N THR A 232 14.48 13.38 11.73
CA THR A 232 14.37 13.64 13.19
C THR A 232 13.13 12.96 13.78
N LEU A 233 13.09 12.78 15.09
CA LEU A 233 11.93 12.18 15.76
C LEU A 233 10.60 12.92 15.51
N PRO A 234 10.57 14.27 15.42
CA PRO A 234 9.34 14.99 15.08
C PRO A 234 8.88 14.85 13.63
N GLN A 235 9.75 14.44 12.72
CA GLN A 235 9.40 14.18 11.32
C GLN A 235 8.81 12.78 11.13
#